data_da3b7107a7fdd605e1429eb30ed446c8
#
_entry.id   da3b7107a7fdd605e1429eb30ed446c8
#
_cell.length_a   1.000
_cell.length_b   1.000
_cell.length_c   1.000
_cell.angle_alpha   90.00
_cell.angle_beta   90.00
_cell.angle_gamma   90.00
#
_symmetry.space_group_name_H-M   'P 1'
#
loop_
_entity.id
_entity.type
_entity.pdbx_description
1 polymer ?
#
loop_
_entity_poly.entity_id
_entity_poly.type
_entity_poly.pdbx_seq_one_letter_code
_entity_poly.pdbx_strand_id
1 'polypeptide(L)'
;MSKFRIKRLKEYFFWKLGVYNKETEVFNTKRFNYSNNSVELRNYINTKHNYDGILLDLFVSPDSKNFVNKWHHYLPIYENYFSPYLDKNINFLEIGVADGGSLEMWSKYFSKNSKIYGIDINEECKKYENENIEVFIGDATDSRFLKDNVFTSVSYFDIILDDGSHKMKDIKQSLINLYPKLKVGGLYIIEDLHTSYWPKFNGGINKKDNFFNYIKNIIDDMHFDFHKHGDYKTIVKDSGYGLHIYNSLVIIEKREKLDIKFSNTKFIN
;
A
#
# COMPACT_ATOMS: atom_id res chain seq x y z
N MET A 1 21.10 11.31 39.01
CA MET A 1 20.60 10.75 37.73
C MET A 1 21.40 11.32 36.57
N SER A 2 21.93 10.49 35.68
CA SER A 2 22.72 11.01 34.57
C SER A 2 21.84 11.79 33.59
N LYS A 3 22.40 12.85 32.95
CA LYS A 3 21.71 13.65 31.91
C LYS A 3 21.09 12.79 30.81
N PHE A 4 21.66 11.63 30.56
CA PHE A 4 21.20 10.64 29.59
C PHE A 4 19.86 9.95 29.99
N ARG A 5 19.69 9.67 31.29
CA ARG A 5 18.46 9.06 31.83
C ARG A 5 17.27 10.01 31.81
N ILE A 6 17.53 11.31 32.09
CA ILE A 6 16.51 12.37 32.05
C ILE A 6 16.05 12.63 30.60
N LYS A 7 16.99 12.60 29.64
CA LYS A 7 16.68 12.76 28.21
C LYS A 7 15.77 11.62 27.69
N ARG A 8 16.10 10.37 28.03
CA ARG A 8 15.30 9.19 27.69
C ARG A 8 13.89 9.19 28.30
N LEU A 9 13.76 9.67 29.54
CA LEU A 9 12.46 9.80 30.21
C LEU A 9 11.59 10.89 29.55
N LYS A 10 12.17 12.01 29.16
CA LYS A 10 11.47 13.06 28.41
C LYS A 10 11.05 12.56 27.02
N GLU A 11 11.92 11.87 26.32
CA GLU A 11 11.63 11.28 25.02
C GLU A 11 10.49 10.25 25.09
N TYR A 12 10.51 9.37 26.11
CA TYR A 12 9.43 8.42 26.40
C TYR A 12 8.10 9.12 26.74
N PHE A 13 8.15 10.20 27.53
CA PHE A 13 6.96 10.95 27.90
C PHE A 13 6.33 11.67 26.71
N PHE A 14 7.13 12.32 25.86
CA PHE A 14 6.67 12.95 24.62
C PHE A 14 6.19 11.94 23.60
N TRP A 15 6.83 10.78 23.49
CA TRP A 15 6.38 9.67 22.67
C TRP A 15 5.00 9.16 23.12
N LYS A 16 4.80 8.97 24.43
CA LYS A 16 3.52 8.53 25.00
C LYS A 16 2.37 9.53 24.80
N LEU A 17 2.69 10.83 24.73
CA LEU A 17 1.73 11.89 24.47
C LEU A 17 1.49 12.14 22.97
N GLY A 18 2.17 11.43 22.07
CA GLY A 18 2.07 11.67 20.63
C GLY A 18 2.63 13.03 20.17
N VAL A 19 3.45 13.70 20.99
CA VAL A 19 3.99 15.05 20.75
C VAL A 19 5.49 14.96 20.38
N TYR A 20 5.98 13.80 19.96
CA TYR A 20 7.39 13.62 19.66
C TYR A 20 7.78 14.35 18.36
N ASN A 21 8.51 15.45 18.53
CA ASN A 21 8.82 16.40 17.45
C ASN A 21 10.25 16.24 16.91
N LYS A 22 10.91 15.11 17.13
CA LYS A 22 12.15 14.78 16.45
C LYS A 22 11.85 13.75 15.36
N GLU A 23 12.15 14.13 14.13
CA GLU A 23 12.71 13.21 13.14
C GLU A 23 13.97 12.62 13.78
N THR A 24 13.79 11.76 14.75
CA THR A 24 14.90 11.00 15.25
C THR A 24 15.22 10.04 14.13
N GLU A 25 16.43 10.07 13.71
CA GLU A 25 17.26 9.03 13.11
C GLU A 25 17.09 7.65 13.76
N VAL A 26 15.85 7.29 14.14
CA VAL A 26 15.47 5.95 14.62
C VAL A 26 15.54 4.96 13.45
N PHE A 27 15.38 5.46 12.23
CA PHE A 27 15.75 4.75 11.04
C PHE A 27 17.15 5.24 10.62
N ASN A 28 18.18 4.65 11.20
CA ASN A 28 19.45 4.50 10.53
C ASN A 28 19.24 3.54 9.34
N THR A 29 18.26 3.89 8.49
CA THR A 29 18.13 3.34 7.16
C THR A 29 19.37 3.87 6.48
N LYS A 30 20.44 3.06 6.48
CA LYS A 30 21.46 3.21 5.47
C LYS A 30 20.69 3.18 4.15
N ARG A 31 20.39 4.36 3.58
CA ARG A 31 20.05 4.44 2.18
C ARG A 31 21.25 3.85 1.48
N PHE A 32 21.10 2.61 1.09
CA PHE A 32 22.07 2.00 0.21
C PHE A 32 21.97 2.75 -1.10
N ASN A 33 22.92 3.61 -1.35
CA ASN A 33 23.06 4.28 -2.63
C ASN A 33 23.74 3.29 -3.56
N TYR A 34 22.95 2.32 -4.07
CA TYR A 34 23.42 1.28 -5.01
C TYR A 34 23.50 1.75 -6.45
N SER A 35 23.54 3.05 -6.68
CA SER A 35 23.56 3.62 -8.02
C SER A 35 24.65 3.04 -8.97
N ASN A 36 25.56 2.21 -8.45
CA ASN A 36 26.66 1.66 -9.22
C ASN A 36 26.86 0.14 -9.09
N ASN A 37 26.04 -0.59 -8.33
CA ASN A 37 26.24 -2.04 -8.16
C ASN A 37 24.93 -2.83 -7.96
N SER A 38 24.22 -3.08 -9.06
CA SER A 38 22.99 -3.85 -9.09
C SER A 38 23.19 -5.30 -8.59
N VAL A 39 24.36 -5.88 -8.83
CA VAL A 39 24.70 -7.24 -8.38
C VAL A 39 24.80 -7.30 -6.86
N GLU A 40 25.45 -6.33 -6.24
CA GLU A 40 25.57 -6.27 -4.78
C GLU A 40 24.21 -6.09 -4.12
N LEU A 41 23.38 -5.19 -4.66
CA LEU A 41 22.02 -4.98 -4.19
C LEU A 41 21.18 -6.26 -4.31
N ARG A 42 21.23 -6.94 -5.46
CA ARG A 42 20.56 -8.21 -5.68
C ARG A 42 20.98 -9.24 -4.63
N ASN A 43 22.28 -9.46 -4.45
CA ASN A 43 22.81 -10.43 -3.50
C ASN A 43 22.39 -10.10 -2.07
N TYR A 44 22.37 -8.81 -1.71
CA TYR A 44 21.91 -8.36 -0.40
C TYR A 44 20.43 -8.71 -0.17
N ILE A 45 19.54 -8.34 -1.11
CA ILE A 45 18.10 -8.59 -0.97
C ILE A 45 17.82 -10.10 -0.96
N ASN A 46 18.43 -10.86 -1.88
CA ASN A 46 18.30 -12.31 -1.93
C ASN A 46 18.69 -12.95 -0.58
N THR A 47 19.85 -12.61 -0.04
CA THR A 47 20.35 -13.18 1.21
C THR A 47 19.51 -12.76 2.42
N LYS A 48 19.11 -11.47 2.50
CA LYS A 48 18.43 -10.93 3.68
C LYS A 48 16.94 -11.27 3.75
N HIS A 49 16.31 -11.41 2.60
CA HIS A 49 14.87 -11.68 2.50
C HIS A 49 14.55 -13.07 1.97
N ASN A 50 15.59 -13.89 1.68
CA ASN A 50 15.47 -15.22 1.07
C ASN A 50 14.53 -15.16 -0.15
N TYR A 51 14.79 -14.19 -1.05
CA TYR A 51 13.91 -13.86 -2.14
C TYR A 51 14.70 -13.66 -3.45
N ASP A 52 14.26 -14.36 -4.50
CA ASP A 52 14.85 -14.33 -5.84
C ASP A 52 13.73 -14.48 -6.89
N GLY A 53 12.96 -13.40 -7.08
CA GLY A 53 11.80 -13.39 -7.96
C GLY A 53 11.90 -12.35 -9.07
N ILE A 54 10.88 -12.33 -9.95
CA ILE A 54 10.79 -11.42 -11.11
C ILE A 54 10.87 -9.96 -10.68
N LEU A 55 10.22 -9.59 -9.58
CA LEU A 55 10.26 -8.20 -9.08
C LEU A 55 11.65 -7.80 -8.61
N LEU A 56 12.46 -8.73 -8.10
CA LEU A 56 13.86 -8.44 -7.75
C LEU A 56 14.66 -8.13 -9.02
N ASP A 57 14.49 -8.94 -10.08
CA ASP A 57 15.15 -8.70 -11.36
C ASP A 57 14.82 -7.33 -11.94
N LEU A 58 13.55 -6.97 -11.92
CA LEU A 58 13.07 -5.67 -12.41
C LEU A 58 13.56 -4.52 -11.54
N PHE A 59 13.54 -4.69 -10.20
CA PHE A 59 13.96 -3.67 -9.24
C PHE A 59 15.44 -3.30 -9.35
N VAL A 60 16.31 -4.29 -9.61
CA VAL A 60 17.75 -4.08 -9.75
C VAL A 60 18.21 -3.93 -11.20
N SER A 61 17.28 -3.90 -12.16
CA SER A 61 17.59 -3.85 -13.58
C SER A 61 18.39 -2.61 -13.94
N PRO A 62 19.54 -2.77 -14.61
CA PRO A 62 20.32 -1.63 -15.12
C PRO A 62 19.62 -0.92 -16.28
N ASP A 63 18.62 -1.55 -16.91
CA ASP A 63 17.86 -1.01 -18.04
C ASP A 63 16.67 -0.16 -17.60
N SER A 64 16.45 0.00 -16.29
CA SER A 64 15.43 0.91 -15.78
C SER A 64 15.82 2.34 -16.08
N LYS A 65 14.91 3.09 -16.72
CA LYS A 65 15.13 4.50 -17.09
C LYS A 65 14.82 5.45 -15.93
N ASN A 66 14.03 4.98 -14.95
CA ASN A 66 13.48 5.76 -13.88
C ASN A 66 13.86 5.18 -12.51
N PHE A 67 13.96 6.05 -11.50
CA PHE A 67 14.28 5.58 -10.15
C PHE A 67 13.09 4.87 -9.52
N VAL A 68 13.35 3.67 -8.96
CA VAL A 68 12.40 2.93 -8.13
C VAL A 68 12.85 3.05 -6.67
N ASN A 69 11.94 3.47 -5.80
CA ASN A 69 12.19 3.54 -4.36
C ASN A 69 11.16 2.66 -3.64
N LYS A 70 11.56 1.46 -3.25
CA LYS A 70 10.71 0.52 -2.50
C LYS A 70 11.50 -0.11 -1.36
N TRP A 71 10.84 -0.40 -0.27
CA TRP A 71 11.44 -1.19 0.81
C TRP A 71 11.71 -2.62 0.31
N HIS A 72 12.90 -3.14 0.58
CA HIS A 72 13.32 -4.46 0.06
C HIS A 72 12.36 -5.59 0.49
N HIS A 73 11.82 -5.53 1.70
CA HIS A 73 10.87 -6.54 2.19
C HIS A 73 9.49 -6.47 1.52
N TYR A 74 9.17 -5.40 0.79
CA TYR A 74 7.91 -5.34 0.02
C TYR A 74 7.96 -6.24 -1.22
N LEU A 75 9.12 -6.40 -1.85
CA LEU A 75 9.24 -7.15 -3.09
C LEU A 75 8.71 -8.60 -2.98
N PRO A 76 9.14 -9.43 -1.99
CA PRO A 76 8.58 -10.78 -1.84
C PRO A 76 7.08 -10.76 -1.47
N ILE A 77 6.60 -9.73 -0.76
CA ILE A 77 5.18 -9.59 -0.45
C ILE A 77 4.41 -9.34 -1.75
N TYR A 78 4.84 -8.39 -2.56
CA TYR A 78 4.21 -8.12 -3.86
C TYR A 78 4.21 -9.34 -4.76
N GLU A 79 5.34 -10.01 -4.92
CA GLU A 79 5.42 -11.21 -5.75
C GLU A 79 4.39 -12.25 -5.34
N ASN A 80 4.24 -12.49 -4.03
CA ASN A 80 3.27 -13.45 -3.50
C ASN A 80 1.81 -13.11 -3.87
N TYR A 81 1.45 -11.81 -3.86
CA TYR A 81 0.09 -11.38 -4.17
C TYR A 81 -0.15 -11.08 -5.64
N PHE A 82 0.88 -10.71 -6.39
CA PHE A 82 0.77 -10.31 -7.79
C PHE A 82 0.96 -11.46 -8.77
N SER A 83 1.68 -12.51 -8.38
CA SER A 83 1.90 -13.68 -9.25
C SER A 83 0.61 -14.28 -9.82
N PRO A 84 -0.55 -14.32 -9.12
CA PRO A 84 -1.80 -14.80 -9.70
C PRO A 84 -2.36 -13.92 -10.84
N TYR A 85 -1.77 -12.75 -11.08
CA TYR A 85 -2.19 -11.79 -12.10
C TYR A 85 -1.24 -11.71 -13.31
N LEU A 86 -0.11 -12.43 -13.30
CA LEU A 86 0.92 -12.36 -14.35
C LEU A 86 0.38 -12.63 -15.75
N ASP A 87 -0.46 -13.64 -15.89
CA ASP A 87 -1.04 -14.06 -17.17
C ASP A 87 -2.39 -13.39 -17.49
N LYS A 88 -2.77 -12.37 -16.70
CA LYS A 88 -4.04 -11.66 -16.87
C LYS A 88 -3.81 -10.25 -17.42
N ASN A 89 -4.76 -9.79 -18.23
CA ASN A 89 -4.82 -8.39 -18.61
C ASN A 89 -5.54 -7.61 -17.51
N ILE A 90 -4.80 -6.83 -16.73
CA ILE A 90 -5.32 -6.12 -15.56
C ILE A 90 -5.27 -4.62 -15.75
N ASN A 91 -6.08 -3.94 -14.95
CA ASN A 91 -5.98 -2.51 -14.67
C ASN A 91 -5.34 -2.35 -13.28
N PHE A 92 -4.10 -1.88 -13.25
CA PHE A 92 -3.35 -1.59 -12.03
C PHE A 92 -3.32 -0.09 -11.80
N LEU A 93 -3.64 0.36 -10.59
CA LEU A 93 -3.55 1.77 -10.20
C LEU A 93 -2.53 1.95 -9.10
N GLU A 94 -1.61 2.91 -9.25
CA GLU A 94 -0.73 3.41 -8.19
C GLU A 94 -1.05 4.87 -7.88
N ILE A 95 -1.24 5.20 -6.61
CA ILE A 95 -1.31 6.57 -6.11
C ILE A 95 0.09 6.94 -5.64
N GLY A 96 0.63 8.06 -6.16
CA GLY A 96 2.02 8.46 -5.93
C GLY A 96 2.93 7.90 -7.01
N VAL A 97 3.20 8.70 -8.05
CA VAL A 97 4.03 8.32 -9.21
C VAL A 97 5.49 8.66 -8.97
N ALA A 98 5.75 9.79 -8.29
CA ALA A 98 7.08 10.31 -8.00
C ALA A 98 8.02 10.30 -9.23
N ASP A 99 9.08 9.49 -9.20
CA ASP A 99 10.08 9.38 -10.28
C ASP A 99 9.68 8.38 -11.39
N GLY A 100 8.46 7.80 -11.35
CA GLY A 100 7.89 6.95 -12.40
C GLY A 100 8.48 5.53 -12.50
N GLY A 101 9.47 5.20 -11.69
CA GLY A 101 10.16 3.92 -11.79
C GLY A 101 9.30 2.73 -11.37
N SER A 102 8.40 2.90 -10.41
CA SER A 102 7.45 1.87 -10.01
C SER A 102 6.45 1.57 -11.12
N LEU A 103 5.89 2.60 -11.79
CA LEU A 103 5.00 2.38 -12.94
C LEU A 103 5.71 1.61 -14.07
N GLU A 104 6.98 1.96 -14.35
CA GLU A 104 7.80 1.23 -15.32
C GLU A 104 7.98 -0.24 -14.90
N MET A 105 8.28 -0.49 -13.62
CA MET A 105 8.45 -1.82 -13.07
C MET A 105 7.15 -2.64 -13.18
N TRP A 106 6.00 -2.08 -12.83
CA TRP A 106 4.70 -2.76 -12.95
C TRP A 106 4.34 -3.06 -14.42
N SER A 107 4.65 -2.13 -15.35
CA SER A 107 4.38 -2.34 -16.77
C SER A 107 5.20 -3.48 -17.39
N LYS A 108 6.37 -3.78 -16.82
CA LYS A 108 7.21 -4.91 -17.21
C LYS A 108 6.87 -6.20 -16.48
N TYR A 109 6.30 -6.09 -15.28
CA TYR A 109 5.94 -7.24 -14.45
C TYR A 109 4.67 -7.92 -14.92
N PHE A 110 3.62 -7.15 -15.20
CA PHE A 110 2.35 -7.69 -15.66
C PHE A 110 2.33 -7.96 -17.17
N SER A 111 1.28 -8.65 -17.64
CA SER A 111 1.05 -8.90 -19.07
C SER A 111 1.18 -7.59 -19.87
N LYS A 112 1.78 -7.67 -21.06
CA LYS A 112 1.91 -6.55 -22.00
C LYS A 112 0.60 -5.87 -22.39
N ASN A 113 -0.54 -6.55 -22.21
CA ASN A 113 -1.86 -6.00 -22.46
C ASN A 113 -2.50 -5.40 -21.19
N SER A 114 -1.82 -5.44 -20.05
CA SER A 114 -2.26 -4.76 -18.84
C SER A 114 -2.10 -3.25 -19.00
N LYS A 115 -2.95 -2.51 -18.30
CA LYS A 115 -2.87 -1.05 -18.23
C LYS A 115 -2.45 -0.63 -16.83
N ILE A 116 -1.44 0.22 -16.77
CA ILE A 116 -0.90 0.78 -15.54
C ILE A 116 -1.34 2.23 -15.46
N TYR A 117 -2.00 2.57 -14.39
CA TYR A 117 -2.48 3.92 -14.14
C TYR A 117 -1.74 4.52 -12.95
N GLY A 118 -1.38 5.80 -13.07
CA GLY A 118 -0.82 6.58 -11.98
C GLY A 118 -1.72 7.75 -11.61
N ILE A 119 -1.79 8.12 -10.34
CA ILE A 119 -2.36 9.39 -9.88
C ILE A 119 -1.27 10.13 -9.11
N ASP A 120 -0.95 11.35 -9.51
CA ASP A 120 -0.03 12.23 -8.78
C ASP A 120 -0.48 13.69 -8.88
N ILE A 121 -0.16 14.48 -7.85
CA ILE A 121 -0.44 15.92 -7.84
C ILE A 121 0.57 16.73 -8.66
N ASN A 122 1.74 16.14 -8.95
CA ASN A 122 2.82 16.79 -9.69
C ASN A 122 2.63 16.60 -11.19
N GLU A 123 2.44 17.71 -11.91
CA GLU A 123 2.27 17.72 -13.37
C GLU A 123 3.46 17.10 -14.13
N GLU A 124 4.66 17.15 -13.56
CA GLU A 124 5.87 16.53 -14.13
C GLU A 124 5.74 15.01 -14.32
N CYS A 125 4.85 14.35 -13.55
CA CYS A 125 4.63 12.90 -13.65
C CYS A 125 3.99 12.49 -14.98
N LYS A 126 3.40 13.43 -15.73
CA LYS A 126 2.84 13.20 -17.07
C LYS A 126 3.87 12.67 -18.07
N LYS A 127 5.14 13.01 -17.89
CA LYS A 127 6.25 12.56 -18.76
C LYS A 127 6.49 11.05 -18.74
N TYR A 128 5.93 10.32 -17.74
CA TYR A 128 6.11 8.87 -17.62
C TYR A 128 5.06 8.06 -18.38
N GLU A 129 4.13 8.74 -19.04
CA GLU A 129 3.14 8.07 -19.90
C GLU A 129 3.79 7.38 -21.09
N ASN A 130 3.19 6.28 -21.48
CA ASN A 130 3.51 5.55 -22.70
C ASN A 130 2.29 4.73 -23.15
N GLU A 131 2.48 3.81 -24.09
CA GLU A 131 1.40 2.97 -24.63
C GLU A 131 0.62 2.20 -23.53
N ASN A 132 1.29 1.79 -22.45
CA ASN A 132 0.69 0.98 -21.38
C ASN A 132 0.55 1.73 -20.05
N ILE A 133 1.11 2.92 -19.94
CA ILE A 133 1.07 3.74 -18.71
C ILE A 133 0.31 5.04 -19.00
N GLU A 134 -0.73 5.30 -18.21
CA GLU A 134 -1.50 6.56 -18.20
C GLU A 134 -1.40 7.20 -16.81
N VAL A 135 -1.17 8.52 -16.77
CA VAL A 135 -1.02 9.28 -15.51
C VAL A 135 -2.07 10.37 -15.41
N PHE A 136 -2.88 10.32 -14.38
CA PHE A 136 -3.86 11.37 -14.04
C PHE A 136 -3.22 12.36 -13.06
N ILE A 137 -3.25 13.65 -13.41
CA ILE A 137 -2.72 14.71 -12.55
C ILE A 137 -3.84 15.27 -11.67
N GLY A 138 -3.74 15.00 -10.38
CA GLY A 138 -4.72 15.43 -9.37
C GLY A 138 -4.59 14.71 -8.04
N ASP A 139 -5.53 14.97 -7.14
CA ASP A 139 -5.54 14.45 -5.77
C ASP A 139 -6.48 13.25 -5.65
N ALA A 140 -5.96 12.07 -5.29
CA ALA A 140 -6.75 10.85 -5.07
C ALA A 140 -7.76 10.97 -3.90
N THR A 141 -7.62 11.98 -3.05
CA THR A 141 -8.58 12.28 -2.00
C THR A 141 -9.77 13.12 -2.49
N ASP A 142 -9.66 13.75 -3.65
CA ASP A 142 -10.73 14.52 -4.28
C ASP A 142 -11.65 13.60 -5.12
N SER A 143 -12.84 13.33 -4.57
CA SER A 143 -13.83 12.47 -5.24
C SER A 143 -14.36 13.06 -6.55
N ARG A 144 -14.36 14.41 -6.69
CA ARG A 144 -14.78 15.08 -7.92
C ARG A 144 -13.73 14.88 -9.01
N PHE A 145 -12.45 15.11 -8.69
CA PHE A 145 -11.36 14.82 -9.61
C PHE A 145 -11.41 13.37 -10.10
N LEU A 146 -11.54 12.41 -9.20
CA LEU A 146 -11.62 10.99 -9.55
C LEU A 146 -12.80 10.70 -10.48
N LYS A 147 -13.99 11.25 -10.19
CA LYS A 147 -15.18 11.06 -11.00
C LYS A 147 -15.02 11.63 -12.41
N ASP A 148 -14.52 12.87 -12.50
CA ASP A 148 -14.52 13.62 -13.75
C ASP A 148 -13.33 13.25 -14.67
N ASN A 149 -12.23 12.72 -14.12
CA ASN A 149 -11.01 12.43 -14.88
C ASN A 149 -10.66 10.94 -14.91
N VAL A 150 -10.67 10.24 -13.77
CA VAL A 150 -10.19 8.86 -13.69
C VAL A 150 -11.29 7.88 -14.09
N PHE A 151 -12.49 8.01 -13.50
CA PHE A 151 -13.56 7.03 -13.68
C PHE A 151 -14.30 7.18 -15.03
N THR A 152 -14.02 8.21 -15.79
CA THR A 152 -14.42 8.34 -17.20
C THR A 152 -13.60 7.46 -18.12
N SER A 153 -12.33 7.23 -17.78
CA SER A 153 -11.41 6.40 -18.56
C SER A 153 -11.39 4.95 -18.09
N VAL A 154 -11.51 4.72 -16.76
CA VAL A 154 -11.36 3.39 -16.17
C VAL A 154 -12.54 3.07 -15.25
N SER A 155 -13.28 2.03 -15.58
CA SER A 155 -14.46 1.62 -14.80
C SER A 155 -14.08 0.93 -13.49
N TYR A 156 -13.07 0.05 -13.52
CA TYR A 156 -12.63 -0.77 -12.38
C TYR A 156 -11.13 -1.07 -12.44
N PHE A 157 -10.54 -1.29 -11.27
CA PHE A 157 -9.15 -1.74 -11.09
C PHE A 157 -9.12 -3.16 -10.52
N ASP A 158 -8.12 -3.93 -10.94
CA ASP A 158 -7.84 -5.26 -10.39
C ASP A 158 -6.96 -5.13 -9.14
N ILE A 159 -6.02 -4.18 -9.16
CA ILE A 159 -5.12 -3.88 -8.05
C ILE A 159 -5.04 -2.36 -7.88
N ILE A 160 -5.14 -1.89 -6.64
CA ILE A 160 -4.91 -0.49 -6.27
C ILE A 160 -3.79 -0.47 -5.22
N LEU A 161 -2.75 0.31 -5.48
CA LEU A 161 -1.61 0.54 -4.60
C LEU A 161 -1.58 2.00 -4.15
N ASP A 162 -1.75 2.24 -2.86
CA ASP A 162 -1.66 3.58 -2.26
C ASP A 162 -0.25 3.79 -1.67
N ASP A 163 0.58 4.48 -2.41
CA ASP A 163 1.94 4.94 -2.07
C ASP A 163 2.03 6.47 -2.14
N GLY A 164 0.95 7.16 -1.77
CA GLY A 164 0.77 8.60 -1.96
C GLY A 164 1.36 9.45 -0.85
N SER A 165 0.52 10.30 -0.23
CA SER A 165 0.96 11.27 0.77
C SER A 165 1.35 10.67 2.12
N HIS A 166 0.95 9.45 2.41
CA HIS A 166 1.09 8.72 3.68
C HIS A 166 0.49 9.42 4.90
N LYS A 167 -0.30 10.49 4.72
CA LYS A 167 -1.00 11.16 5.82
C LYS A 167 -2.25 10.38 6.20
N MET A 168 -2.50 10.25 7.49
CA MET A 168 -3.59 9.41 8.03
C MET A 168 -4.95 9.70 7.41
N LYS A 169 -5.27 10.99 7.22
CA LYS A 169 -6.54 11.41 6.62
C LYS A 169 -6.61 11.09 5.12
N ASP A 170 -5.50 11.28 4.43
CA ASP A 170 -5.45 11.12 2.97
C ASP A 170 -5.54 9.62 2.62
N ILE A 171 -4.76 8.74 3.29
CA ILE A 171 -4.87 7.28 3.14
C ILE A 171 -6.31 6.80 3.32
N LYS A 172 -6.96 7.26 4.40
CA LYS A 172 -8.35 6.92 4.65
C LYS A 172 -9.29 7.39 3.53
N GLN A 173 -9.09 8.63 3.04
CA GLN A 173 -9.95 9.20 2.02
C GLN A 173 -9.74 8.55 0.65
N SER A 174 -8.49 8.24 0.28
CA SER A 174 -8.18 7.48 -0.94
C SER A 174 -8.85 6.11 -0.91
N LEU A 175 -8.77 5.40 0.22
CA LEU A 175 -9.45 4.12 0.38
C LEU A 175 -10.97 4.26 0.22
N ILE A 176 -11.59 5.26 0.84
CA ILE A 176 -13.03 5.49 0.73
C ILE A 176 -13.45 5.76 -0.73
N ASN A 177 -12.66 6.53 -1.45
CA ASN A 177 -12.98 6.93 -2.82
C ASN A 177 -12.75 5.79 -3.83
N LEU A 178 -11.70 5.01 -3.66
CA LEU A 178 -11.21 4.07 -4.68
C LEU A 178 -11.60 2.60 -4.43
N TYR A 179 -11.83 2.20 -3.18
CA TYR A 179 -12.24 0.83 -2.87
C TYR A 179 -13.54 0.39 -3.59
N PRO A 180 -14.55 1.26 -3.80
CA PRO A 180 -15.72 0.91 -4.60
C PRO A 180 -15.37 0.54 -6.06
N LYS A 181 -14.27 1.07 -6.59
CA LYS A 181 -13.76 0.82 -7.94
C LYS A 181 -12.81 -0.36 -8.05
N LEU A 182 -12.47 -0.98 -6.93
CA LEU A 182 -11.76 -2.26 -6.93
C LEU A 182 -12.71 -3.37 -7.36
N LYS A 183 -12.27 -4.24 -8.27
CA LYS A 183 -13.03 -5.43 -8.67
C LYS A 183 -13.19 -6.41 -7.50
N VAL A 184 -14.22 -7.22 -7.56
CA VAL A 184 -14.30 -8.44 -6.78
C VAL A 184 -13.15 -9.37 -7.19
N GLY A 185 -12.43 -9.90 -6.21
CA GLY A 185 -11.19 -10.63 -6.41
C GLY A 185 -9.94 -9.75 -6.48
N GLY A 186 -10.08 -8.43 -6.35
CA GLY A 186 -8.98 -7.48 -6.41
C GLY A 186 -8.32 -7.22 -5.05
N LEU A 187 -7.21 -6.47 -5.10
CA LEU A 187 -6.36 -6.12 -3.96
C LEU A 187 -6.27 -4.60 -3.80
N TYR A 188 -6.48 -4.11 -2.58
CA TYR A 188 -6.14 -2.74 -2.18
C TYR A 188 -4.95 -2.79 -1.24
N ILE A 189 -3.85 -2.16 -1.63
CA ILE A 189 -2.57 -2.21 -0.91
C ILE A 189 -2.23 -0.82 -0.43
N ILE A 190 -1.72 -0.69 0.78
CA ILE A 190 -1.33 0.58 1.38
C ILE A 190 0.09 0.44 1.89
N GLU A 191 1.00 1.26 1.34
CA GLU A 191 2.40 1.33 1.72
C GLU A 191 2.65 2.32 2.88
N ASP A 192 3.83 2.20 3.44
CA ASP A 192 4.47 3.15 4.36
C ASP A 192 3.66 3.50 5.61
N LEU A 193 2.90 2.50 6.12
CA LEU A 193 2.08 2.67 7.32
C LEU A 193 2.89 2.87 8.62
N HIS A 194 4.23 2.76 8.59
CA HIS A 194 5.08 3.23 9.67
C HIS A 194 4.88 4.73 9.96
N THR A 195 4.48 5.50 8.95
CA THR A 195 4.09 6.91 9.07
C THR A 195 2.91 7.14 10.02
N SER A 196 2.11 6.09 10.27
CA SER A 196 1.03 6.12 11.27
C SER A 196 1.51 6.44 12.69
N TYR A 197 2.80 6.30 12.95
CA TYR A 197 3.42 6.64 14.23
C TYR A 197 4.09 8.01 14.24
N TRP A 198 4.13 8.71 13.09
CA TRP A 198 4.90 9.94 12.93
C TRP A 198 4.00 11.19 12.91
N PRO A 199 4.27 12.19 13.79
CA PRO A 199 3.50 13.44 13.85
C PRO A 199 3.46 14.21 12.53
N LYS A 200 4.52 14.15 11.72
CA LYS A 200 4.61 14.80 10.40
C LYS A 200 3.49 14.35 9.44
N PHE A 201 3.03 13.11 9.57
CA PHE A 201 1.96 12.52 8.77
C PHE A 201 0.60 12.51 9.51
N ASN A 202 0.48 13.34 10.55
CA ASN A 202 -0.66 13.34 11.45
C ASN A 202 -0.86 12.02 12.22
N GLY A 203 0.16 11.17 12.26
CA GLY A 203 0.23 9.93 13.02
C GLY A 203 0.59 10.14 14.49
N GLY A 204 0.66 9.06 15.25
CA GLY A 204 1.03 8.97 16.65
C GLY A 204 0.40 7.74 17.30
N ILE A 205 1.13 7.03 18.18
CA ILE A 205 0.71 5.72 18.72
C ILE A 205 -0.65 5.77 19.46
N ASN A 206 -0.98 6.90 20.06
CA ASN A 206 -2.23 7.09 20.81
C ASN A 206 -3.20 8.07 20.13
N LYS A 207 -2.92 8.49 18.89
CA LYS A 207 -3.83 9.39 18.18
C LYS A 207 -5.06 8.64 17.68
N LYS A 208 -6.24 9.23 17.90
CA LYS A 208 -7.54 8.69 17.45
C LYS A 208 -7.56 8.46 15.93
N ASP A 209 -6.95 9.37 15.17
CA ASP A 209 -6.94 9.35 13.71
C ASP A 209 -5.77 8.53 13.13
N ASN A 210 -5.04 7.78 13.95
CA ASN A 210 -4.05 6.82 13.49
C ASN A 210 -4.72 5.78 12.59
N PHE A 211 -4.11 5.48 11.43
CA PHE A 211 -4.73 4.59 10.45
C PHE A 211 -4.92 3.15 10.98
N PHE A 212 -4.08 2.68 11.90
CA PHE A 212 -4.29 1.38 12.55
C PHE A 212 -5.58 1.32 13.38
N ASN A 213 -6.10 2.44 13.89
CA ASN A 213 -7.43 2.46 14.49
C ASN A 213 -8.54 2.31 13.44
N TYR A 214 -8.32 2.78 12.22
CA TYR A 214 -9.24 2.54 11.11
C TYR A 214 -9.19 1.07 10.66
N ILE A 215 -8.00 0.45 10.64
CA ILE A 215 -7.84 -0.99 10.37
C ILE A 215 -8.64 -1.83 11.38
N LYS A 216 -8.67 -1.45 12.66
CA LYS A 216 -9.52 -2.15 13.65
C LYS A 216 -11.00 -2.09 13.29
N ASN A 217 -11.49 -0.95 12.78
CA ASN A 217 -12.86 -0.86 12.30
C ASN A 217 -13.10 -1.74 11.06
N ILE A 218 -12.10 -1.90 10.19
CA ILE A 218 -12.18 -2.85 9.05
C ILE A 218 -12.34 -4.28 9.56
N ILE A 219 -11.57 -4.66 10.60
CA ILE A 219 -11.68 -5.99 11.22
C ILE A 219 -13.09 -6.21 11.80
N ASP A 220 -13.62 -5.20 12.52
CA ASP A 220 -14.97 -5.27 13.06
C ASP A 220 -16.02 -5.46 11.94
N ASP A 221 -15.88 -4.71 10.84
CA ASP A 221 -16.80 -4.78 9.70
C ASP A 221 -16.73 -6.15 8.98
N MET A 222 -15.54 -6.73 8.85
CA MET A 222 -15.35 -8.08 8.28
C MET A 222 -16.03 -9.17 9.12
N HIS A 223 -16.21 -8.95 10.44
CA HIS A 223 -16.84 -9.87 11.36
C HIS A 223 -18.26 -9.46 11.77
N PHE A 224 -18.88 -8.56 11.03
CA PHE A 224 -20.17 -7.95 11.38
C PHE A 224 -21.28 -8.98 11.63
N ASP A 225 -21.34 -10.05 10.84
CA ASP A 225 -22.36 -11.08 10.96
C ASP A 225 -22.28 -11.87 12.30
N PHE A 226 -21.15 -11.82 12.99
CA PHE A 226 -20.95 -12.51 14.27
C PHE A 226 -21.29 -11.67 15.49
N HIS A 227 -21.08 -10.35 15.45
CA HIS A 227 -21.36 -9.49 16.62
C HIS A 227 -22.71 -8.79 16.58
N LYS A 228 -23.33 -8.62 15.40
CA LYS A 228 -24.71 -8.10 15.18
C LYS A 228 -25.07 -6.79 15.91
N HIS A 229 -24.09 -5.95 16.24
CA HIS A 229 -24.31 -4.72 16.97
C HIS A 229 -23.75 -3.51 16.21
N GLY A 230 -24.63 -2.52 15.98
CA GLY A 230 -24.26 -1.28 15.33
C GLY A 230 -24.26 -1.34 13.80
N ASP A 231 -23.74 -0.27 13.20
CA ASP A 231 -23.62 -0.11 11.75
C ASP A 231 -22.19 -0.38 11.30
N TYR A 232 -22.04 -0.68 10.01
CA TYR A 232 -20.72 -0.72 9.38
C TYR A 232 -20.00 0.63 9.55
N LYS A 233 -18.70 0.56 9.86
CA LYS A 233 -17.85 1.71 10.18
C LYS A 233 -16.97 2.16 9.02
N THR A 234 -16.78 1.29 8.03
CA THR A 234 -15.84 1.52 6.93
C THR A 234 -16.48 1.24 5.58
N ILE A 235 -15.76 1.68 4.51
CA ILE A 235 -16.16 1.40 3.12
C ILE A 235 -15.97 -0.07 2.74
N VAL A 236 -15.17 -0.81 3.49
CA VAL A 236 -14.85 -2.23 3.24
C VAL A 236 -16.05 -3.12 3.57
N LYS A 237 -16.82 -2.78 4.60
CA LYS A 237 -18.09 -3.44 4.98
C LYS A 237 -18.06 -4.95 4.79
N ASP A 238 -19.07 -5.41 4.03
CA ASP A 238 -19.39 -6.81 3.72
C ASP A 238 -18.61 -7.39 2.54
N SER A 239 -17.69 -6.63 1.95
CA SER A 239 -16.87 -7.09 0.82
C SER A 239 -15.39 -7.31 1.17
N GLY A 240 -14.95 -6.99 2.37
CA GLY A 240 -13.63 -7.32 2.88
C GLY A 240 -13.54 -8.82 3.19
N TYR A 241 -12.63 -9.52 2.51
CA TYR A 241 -12.44 -10.96 2.66
C TYR A 241 -11.21 -11.32 3.48
N GLY A 242 -10.08 -10.70 3.16
CA GLY A 242 -8.80 -10.87 3.82
C GLY A 242 -8.17 -9.55 4.18
N LEU A 243 -7.52 -9.49 5.31
CA LEU A 243 -6.73 -8.35 5.77
C LEU A 243 -5.36 -8.85 6.21
N HIS A 244 -4.34 -8.51 5.45
CA HIS A 244 -2.97 -8.94 5.69
C HIS A 244 -2.14 -7.75 6.14
N ILE A 245 -1.54 -7.85 7.32
CA ILE A 245 -0.76 -6.78 7.94
C ILE A 245 0.69 -7.22 8.01
N TYR A 246 1.52 -6.51 7.28
CA TYR A 246 2.97 -6.67 7.27
C TYR A 246 3.66 -5.48 7.93
N ASN A 247 4.96 -5.54 8.09
CA ASN A 247 5.72 -4.39 8.55
C ASN A 247 5.57 -3.25 7.54
N SER A 248 4.86 -2.20 7.95
CA SER A 248 4.62 -0.98 7.17
C SER A 248 3.71 -1.13 5.93
N LEU A 249 3.09 -2.29 5.70
CA LEU A 249 2.25 -2.55 4.54
C LEU A 249 0.98 -3.31 4.94
N VAL A 250 -0.16 -2.94 4.35
CA VAL A 250 -1.44 -3.62 4.53
C VAL A 250 -2.04 -3.95 3.18
N ILE A 251 -2.61 -5.15 3.07
CA ILE A 251 -3.35 -5.61 1.90
C ILE A 251 -4.77 -5.96 2.32
N ILE A 252 -5.74 -5.44 1.59
CA ILE A 252 -7.17 -5.74 1.76
C ILE A 252 -7.62 -6.49 0.51
N GLU A 253 -8.06 -7.73 0.68
CA GLU A 253 -8.68 -8.51 -0.38
C GLU A 253 -10.18 -8.20 -0.46
N LYS A 254 -10.67 -7.91 -1.65
CA LYS A 254 -12.10 -7.73 -1.91
C LYS A 254 -12.71 -9.00 -2.48
N ARG A 255 -13.81 -9.45 -1.90
CA ARG A 255 -14.64 -10.58 -2.40
C ARG A 255 -16.11 -10.16 -2.41
N GLU A 256 -16.94 -10.95 -3.06
CA GLU A 256 -18.38 -10.88 -2.82
C GLU A 256 -18.68 -11.28 -1.37
N LYS A 257 -19.75 -10.71 -0.83
CA LYS A 257 -20.23 -11.12 0.50
C LYS A 257 -20.48 -12.63 0.51
N LEU A 258 -19.82 -13.31 1.44
CA LEU A 258 -20.00 -14.75 1.60
C LEU A 258 -21.29 -15.04 2.37
N ASP A 259 -22.07 -15.99 1.89
CA ASP A 259 -23.11 -16.65 2.69
C ASP A 259 -22.41 -17.66 3.61
N ILE A 260 -22.14 -17.22 4.85
CA ILE A 260 -21.37 -18.00 5.82
C ILE A 260 -22.23 -19.16 6.32
N LYS A 261 -21.90 -20.37 5.87
CA LYS A 261 -22.53 -21.61 6.29
C LYS A 261 -21.49 -22.56 6.87
N PHE A 262 -21.90 -23.36 7.85
CA PHE A 262 -21.10 -24.47 8.31
C PHE A 262 -21.92 -25.76 8.23
N SER A 263 -21.24 -26.88 8.07
CA SER A 263 -21.86 -28.19 8.02
C SER A 263 -21.15 -29.14 8.98
N ASN A 264 -21.94 -29.89 9.75
CA ASN A 264 -21.42 -31.03 10.47
C ASN A 264 -21.54 -32.27 9.56
N THR A 265 -20.38 -32.84 9.18
CA THR A 265 -20.37 -34.06 8.35
C THR A 265 -20.04 -35.27 9.22
N LYS A 266 -20.88 -36.31 9.14
CA LYS A 266 -20.59 -37.64 9.66
C LYS A 266 -20.46 -38.57 8.47
N PHE A 267 -19.25 -39.08 8.24
CA PHE A 267 -19.09 -40.15 7.26
C PHE A 267 -19.74 -41.41 7.83
N ILE A 268 -20.76 -41.90 7.14
CA ILE A 268 -21.36 -43.21 7.42
C ILE A 268 -20.63 -44.18 6.49
N ASN A 269 -19.80 -45.05 7.08
CA ASN A 269 -19.15 -46.15 6.34
C ASN A 269 -20.18 -47.18 5.93
#